data_bf34d5b214da3b047c7b9710214f1240
#
_entry.id   bf34d5b214da3b047c7b9710214f1240
#
_cell.length_a   1.000
_cell.length_b   1.000
_cell.length_c   1.000
_cell.angle_alpha   90.00
_cell.angle_beta   90.00
_cell.angle_gamma   90.00
#
_symmetry.space_group_name_H-M   'P 1'
#
loop_
_entity.id
_entity.type
_entity.pdbx_description
1 polymer ?
#
loop_
_entity_poly.entity_id
_entity_poly.type
_entity_poly.pdbx_seq_one_letter_code
_entity_poly.pdbx_strand_id
1 'polypeptide(L)'
;MDKMGACLTCRRVSNLKIWRLPCLRYKITDVRLFKPGQVKGHEWTRRWREGVADDIAHWASPETRRVQVTEGYTNQPIELRVRQFVPQEGDSLKRTWVHEGEKKSVDIPPYAIVNLEEARVAYDDYLSRGIYECCHGLLGHKEKILLGTYMAAMKHAADQRTPPKEKDLLRKALQLWMAIRLTTKSTVIIGNETLGMSQDIMDETSPLRGQIPLPPVMGAQIELILIHQIQTSLRREMLENLQAMTQANKHQTWYTTYLVTFILLHNVALLCQHDAGYARKHGIKVGGSNLEQAVCATFSTSFELGAWLPPPSFT
;
A
#
# COMPACT_ATOMS: atom_id res chain seq x y z
N MET A 1 -30.98 -17.39 -3.61
CA MET A 1 -30.13 -18.01 -2.55
C MET A 1 -29.22 -19.04 -3.24
N ASP A 2 -27.99 -18.66 -3.55
CA ASP A 2 -27.03 -19.56 -4.16
C ASP A 2 -26.72 -20.70 -3.20
N LYS A 3 -26.80 -21.94 -3.70
CA LYS A 3 -26.45 -23.17 -2.99
C LYS A 3 -24.92 -23.24 -2.77
N MET A 4 -24.38 -22.39 -1.91
CA MET A 4 -23.01 -22.57 -1.45
C MET A 4 -22.97 -23.80 -0.56
N GLY A 5 -22.19 -24.80 -0.94
CA GLY A 5 -22.02 -26.05 -0.18
C GLY A 5 -21.53 -25.79 1.25
N ALA A 6 -21.77 -26.70 2.17
CA ALA A 6 -21.32 -26.58 3.56
C ALA A 6 -19.81 -26.36 3.63
N CYS A 7 -19.33 -25.42 4.45
CA CYS A 7 -17.90 -25.22 4.68
C CYS A 7 -17.28 -26.48 5.32
N LEU A 8 -15.95 -26.62 5.26
CA LEU A 8 -15.26 -27.79 5.80
C LEU A 8 -15.54 -28.00 7.30
N THR A 9 -15.63 -26.92 8.06
CA THR A 9 -16.00 -26.96 9.48
C THR A 9 -17.42 -27.52 9.64
N CYS A 10 -18.40 -27.00 8.87
CA CYS A 10 -19.77 -27.52 8.88
C CYS A 10 -19.87 -28.96 8.41
N ARG A 11 -19.02 -29.43 7.47
CA ARG A 11 -18.97 -30.82 7.02
C ARG A 11 -18.38 -31.75 8.06
N ARG A 12 -17.33 -31.33 8.80
CA ARG A 12 -16.70 -32.14 9.87
C ARG A 12 -17.53 -32.21 11.13
N VAL A 13 -18.38 -31.24 11.36
CA VAL A 13 -19.13 -31.06 12.61
C VAL A 13 -20.60 -31.50 12.50
N SER A 14 -21.02 -32.07 11.39
CA SER A 14 -22.41 -32.49 11.17
C SER A 14 -22.96 -33.43 12.27
N ASN A 15 -22.10 -34.07 13.08
CA ASN A 15 -22.48 -34.96 14.18
C ASN A 15 -22.19 -34.42 15.60
N LEU A 16 -21.62 -33.24 15.72
CA LEU A 16 -21.36 -32.61 17.02
C LEU A 16 -22.21 -31.34 17.14
N LYS A 17 -23.06 -31.27 18.16
CA LYS A 17 -23.78 -30.05 18.56
C LYS A 17 -22.76 -29.01 19.06
N ILE A 18 -21.91 -28.49 18.16
CA ILE A 18 -21.00 -27.40 18.49
C ILE A 18 -21.78 -26.11 18.47
N TRP A 19 -21.97 -25.60 19.65
CA TRP A 19 -22.63 -24.38 19.97
C TRP A 19 -21.88 -23.17 19.38
N ARG A 20 -22.54 -22.45 18.43
CA ARG A 20 -22.43 -21.00 18.25
C ARG A 20 -21.15 -20.39 17.68
N LEU A 21 -20.32 -21.09 16.93
CA LEU A 21 -19.40 -20.37 16.07
C LEU A 21 -20.15 -20.00 14.78
N PRO A 22 -20.30 -18.70 14.46
CA PRO A 22 -20.92 -18.30 13.20
C PRO A 22 -20.10 -18.92 12.06
N CYS A 23 -20.77 -19.54 11.11
CA CYS A 23 -20.15 -20.05 9.89
C CYS A 23 -19.79 -18.83 9.03
N LEU A 24 -18.65 -18.20 9.30
CA LEU A 24 -18.13 -17.08 8.55
C LEU A 24 -17.56 -17.60 7.24
N ARG A 25 -18.25 -17.27 6.14
CA ARG A 25 -17.84 -17.66 4.78
C ARG A 25 -17.21 -16.47 4.09
N TYR A 26 -15.97 -16.18 4.43
CA TYR A 26 -15.22 -15.16 3.69
C TYR A 26 -14.53 -15.80 2.48
N LYS A 27 -14.56 -15.08 1.37
CA LYS A 27 -13.67 -15.36 0.25
C LYS A 27 -12.35 -14.65 0.51
N ILE A 28 -11.24 -15.29 0.24
CA ILE A 28 -9.91 -14.66 0.34
C ILE A 28 -9.86 -13.41 -0.53
N THR A 29 -10.52 -13.45 -1.69
CA THR A 29 -10.61 -12.32 -2.62
C THR A 29 -11.31 -11.08 -2.05
N ASP A 30 -12.09 -11.20 -0.99
CA ASP A 30 -12.82 -10.08 -0.37
C ASP A 30 -11.99 -9.31 0.66
N VAL A 31 -10.80 -9.84 1.03
CA VAL A 31 -9.93 -9.22 2.05
C VAL A 31 -9.42 -7.86 1.57
N ARG A 32 -9.59 -6.84 2.40
CA ARG A 32 -9.02 -5.51 2.18
C ARG A 32 -7.62 -5.44 2.78
N LEU A 33 -6.62 -5.11 1.95
CA LEU A 33 -5.21 -5.09 2.34
C LEU A 33 -4.62 -3.68 2.47
N PHE A 34 -5.36 -2.65 2.08
CA PHE A 34 -4.95 -1.25 2.10
C PHE A 34 -6.17 -0.32 2.17
N LYS A 35 -5.92 0.96 2.42
CA LYS A 35 -6.97 1.98 2.45
C LYS A 35 -7.52 2.27 1.05
N PRO A 36 -8.81 2.63 0.94
CA PRO A 36 -9.44 2.90 -0.36
C PRO A 36 -9.01 4.21 -1.03
N GLY A 37 -8.12 5.00 -0.44
CA GLY A 37 -7.66 6.30 -0.94
C GLY A 37 -8.10 7.47 -0.06
N GLN A 38 -8.32 8.65 -0.65
CA GLN A 38 -8.61 9.90 0.05
C GLN A 38 -9.81 9.78 1.00
N VAL A 39 -9.67 10.37 2.18
CA VAL A 39 -10.73 10.41 3.20
C VAL A 39 -11.59 11.65 2.95
N LYS A 40 -12.92 11.49 2.98
CA LYS A 40 -13.87 12.59 2.83
C LYS A 40 -13.57 13.73 3.83
N GLY A 41 -13.43 14.96 3.32
CA GLY A 41 -13.09 16.13 4.10
C GLY A 41 -11.58 16.41 4.25
N HIS A 42 -10.72 15.53 3.72
CA HIS A 42 -9.26 15.68 3.70
C HIS A 42 -8.69 15.50 2.29
N GLU A 43 -9.49 15.78 1.28
CA GLU A 43 -9.10 15.66 -0.12
C GLU A 43 -8.05 16.73 -0.47
N TRP A 44 -7.03 16.34 -1.24
CA TRP A 44 -6.01 17.28 -1.76
C TRP A 44 -6.48 18.02 -3.02
N THR A 45 -7.52 17.48 -3.69
CA THR A 45 -8.19 18.10 -4.81
C THR A 45 -9.61 17.56 -4.93
N ARG A 46 -10.52 18.33 -5.47
CA ARG A 46 -11.87 17.90 -5.81
C ARG A 46 -12.03 17.47 -7.26
N ARG A 47 -10.94 17.48 -8.04
CA ARG A 47 -10.96 17.11 -9.46
C ARG A 47 -11.40 15.66 -9.65
N TRP A 48 -10.96 14.74 -8.76
CA TRP A 48 -11.11 13.29 -8.95
C TRP A 48 -11.81 12.65 -7.75
N ARG A 49 -13.12 12.84 -7.69
CA ARG A 49 -13.92 12.40 -6.52
C ARG A 49 -14.14 10.90 -6.44
N GLU A 50 -14.09 10.18 -7.59
CA GLU A 50 -14.45 8.76 -7.68
C GLU A 50 -13.26 7.85 -7.97
N GLY A 51 -12.04 8.31 -7.73
CA GLY A 51 -10.85 7.47 -7.93
C GLY A 51 -10.40 7.32 -9.39
N VAL A 52 -11.06 7.99 -10.32
CA VAL A 52 -10.62 8.10 -11.72
C VAL A 52 -9.94 9.44 -11.90
N ALA A 53 -8.65 9.41 -12.23
CA ALA A 53 -7.92 10.61 -12.59
C ALA A 53 -8.27 10.99 -14.03
N ASP A 54 -8.82 12.18 -14.21
CA ASP A 54 -8.95 12.80 -15.51
C ASP A 54 -7.68 13.60 -15.83
N ASP A 55 -7.39 13.77 -17.10
CA ASP A 55 -6.27 14.59 -17.55
C ASP A 55 -6.48 16.05 -17.15
N ILE A 56 -5.38 16.75 -16.89
CA ILE A 56 -5.41 18.18 -16.64
C ILE A 56 -5.77 18.89 -17.96
N ALA A 57 -6.93 19.53 -17.99
CA ALA A 57 -7.45 20.18 -19.18
C ALA A 57 -6.75 21.50 -19.51
N HIS A 58 -6.30 22.24 -18.49
CA HIS A 58 -5.75 23.59 -18.67
C HIS A 58 -4.35 23.73 -18.08
N TRP A 59 -3.37 23.86 -18.96
CA TRP A 59 -1.98 24.07 -18.61
C TRP A 59 -1.63 25.57 -18.64
N ALA A 60 -0.93 26.05 -17.61
CA ALA A 60 -0.52 27.46 -17.50
C ALA A 60 0.73 27.77 -18.35
N SER A 61 1.55 26.74 -18.66
CA SER A 61 2.78 26.88 -19.44
C SER A 61 2.94 25.70 -20.42
N PRO A 62 3.52 25.88 -21.58
CA PRO A 62 3.92 24.78 -22.47
C PRO A 62 5.15 24.02 -21.94
N GLU A 63 5.89 24.60 -21.00
CA GLU A 63 7.14 24.03 -20.48
C GLU A 63 6.89 22.79 -19.63
N THR A 64 7.56 21.69 -19.99
CA THR A 64 7.56 20.43 -19.25
C THR A 64 8.87 20.30 -18.48
N ARG A 65 8.80 19.95 -17.20
CA ARG A 65 9.96 19.72 -16.34
C ARG A 65 10.03 18.26 -15.92
N ARG A 66 11.23 17.79 -15.60
CA ARG A 66 11.47 16.46 -15.04
C ARG A 66 11.91 16.62 -13.60
N VAL A 67 11.14 16.03 -12.69
CA VAL A 67 11.42 16.03 -11.24
C VAL A 67 11.74 14.63 -10.78
N GLN A 68 12.64 14.53 -9.82
CA GLN A 68 12.94 13.30 -9.13
C GLN A 68 12.21 13.30 -7.79
N VAL A 69 11.45 12.25 -7.53
CA VAL A 69 10.69 12.10 -6.29
C VAL A 69 11.09 10.83 -5.55
N THR A 70 10.94 10.85 -4.24
CA THR A 70 11.24 9.68 -3.39
C THR A 70 10.42 9.70 -2.11
N GLU A 71 10.13 8.52 -1.59
CA GLU A 71 9.65 8.28 -0.23
C GLU A 71 10.80 7.84 0.69
N GLY A 72 12.03 7.75 0.15
CA GLY A 72 13.24 7.37 0.88
C GLY A 72 13.27 5.91 1.32
N TYR A 73 12.65 5.01 0.54
CA TYR A 73 12.74 3.57 0.76
C TYR A 73 13.84 2.91 -0.07
N THR A 74 14.28 3.57 -1.13
CA THR A 74 15.39 3.14 -1.98
C THR A 74 16.32 4.31 -2.26
N ASN A 75 17.53 4.02 -2.74
CA ASN A 75 18.51 5.02 -3.15
C ASN A 75 18.23 5.57 -4.57
N GLN A 76 17.32 4.97 -5.30
CA GLN A 76 16.96 5.39 -6.65
C GLN A 76 15.65 6.19 -6.62
N PRO A 77 15.63 7.42 -7.16
CA PRO A 77 14.40 8.19 -7.26
C PRO A 77 13.51 7.70 -8.41
N ILE A 78 12.27 8.14 -8.38
CA ILE A 78 11.35 8.04 -9.51
C ILE A 78 11.40 9.34 -10.27
N GLU A 79 11.62 9.30 -11.58
CA GLU A 79 11.55 10.47 -12.45
C GLU A 79 10.12 10.65 -12.99
N LEU A 80 9.56 11.84 -12.81
CA LEU A 80 8.24 12.20 -13.28
C LEU A 80 8.29 13.44 -14.16
N ARG A 81 7.51 13.42 -15.23
CA ARG A 81 7.34 14.54 -16.14
C ARG A 81 6.14 15.38 -15.69
N VAL A 82 6.38 16.66 -15.39
CA VAL A 82 5.41 17.55 -14.78
C VAL A 82 5.29 18.86 -15.57
N ARG A 83 4.16 19.52 -15.39
CA ARG A 83 3.88 20.79 -16.06
C ARG A 83 3.01 21.67 -15.15
N GLN A 84 3.18 22.99 -15.25
CA GLN A 84 2.38 23.93 -14.51
C GLN A 84 0.95 23.98 -15.06
N PHE A 85 -0.05 23.85 -14.19
CA PHE A 85 -1.45 23.87 -14.57
C PHE A 85 -2.18 25.12 -14.05
N VAL A 86 -3.35 25.40 -14.62
CA VAL A 86 -4.25 26.46 -14.13
C VAL A 86 -5.10 25.88 -12.99
N PRO A 87 -4.97 26.41 -11.74
CA PRO A 87 -5.76 25.94 -10.60
C PRO A 87 -7.27 26.12 -10.82
N GLN A 88 -8.04 25.19 -10.27
CA GLN A 88 -9.50 25.23 -10.23
C GLN A 88 -9.99 25.36 -8.78
N GLU A 89 -11.25 25.75 -8.62
CA GLU A 89 -11.88 25.75 -7.31
C GLU A 89 -11.87 24.34 -6.69
N GLY A 90 -11.37 24.26 -5.47
CA GLY A 90 -11.23 22.99 -4.74
C GLY A 90 -9.87 22.30 -4.87
N ASP A 91 -8.93 22.86 -5.66
CA ASP A 91 -7.54 22.42 -5.62
C ASP A 91 -6.86 22.93 -4.35
N SER A 92 -6.14 22.07 -3.66
CA SER A 92 -5.23 22.48 -2.60
C SER A 92 -3.89 22.91 -3.21
N LEU A 93 -3.49 24.15 -2.93
CA LEU A 93 -2.19 24.68 -3.33
C LEU A 93 -1.30 24.95 -2.11
N LYS A 94 -1.66 24.42 -0.95
CA LYS A 94 -0.95 24.64 0.30
C LYS A 94 -0.52 23.32 0.91
N ARG A 95 0.70 23.29 1.46
CA ARG A 95 1.11 22.26 2.40
C ARG A 95 0.84 22.75 3.82
N THR A 96 0.14 21.94 4.60
CA THR A 96 -0.26 22.31 5.96
C THR A 96 0.30 21.30 6.97
N TRP A 97 0.63 21.78 8.17
CA TRP A 97 0.99 20.94 9.32
C TRP A 97 0.47 21.58 10.61
N VAL A 98 0.48 20.84 11.69
CA VAL A 98 0.10 21.32 13.02
C VAL A 98 1.36 21.31 13.89
N HIS A 99 1.63 22.42 14.56
CA HIS A 99 2.69 22.57 15.54
C HIS A 99 2.12 23.26 16.78
N GLU A 100 2.28 22.65 17.94
CA GLU A 100 1.76 23.15 19.23
C GLU A 100 0.26 23.55 19.22
N GLY A 101 -0.53 22.82 18.44
CA GLY A 101 -1.97 23.10 18.26
C GLY A 101 -2.31 24.15 17.21
N GLU A 102 -1.33 24.88 16.67
CA GLU A 102 -1.52 25.84 15.62
C GLU A 102 -1.36 25.22 14.23
N LYS A 103 -2.26 25.57 13.31
CA LYS A 103 -2.21 25.14 11.91
C LYS A 103 -1.36 26.10 11.11
N LYS A 104 -0.22 25.62 10.63
CA LYS A 104 0.68 26.33 9.72
C LYS A 104 0.49 25.87 8.28
N SER A 105 0.84 26.73 7.33
CA SER A 105 0.77 26.42 5.91
C SER A 105 1.78 27.22 5.11
N VAL A 106 2.16 26.67 3.94
CA VAL A 106 3.00 27.32 2.93
C VAL A 106 2.36 27.09 1.56
N ASP A 107 2.47 28.09 0.69
CA ASP A 107 1.99 28.00 -0.69
C ASP A 107 2.97 27.18 -1.52
N ILE A 108 2.41 26.28 -2.34
CA ILE A 108 3.13 25.36 -3.21
C ILE A 108 2.74 25.62 -4.67
N PRO A 109 3.71 25.71 -5.60
CA PRO A 109 3.41 26.01 -6.98
C PRO A 109 2.54 24.92 -7.62
N PRO A 110 1.61 25.28 -8.56
CA PRO A 110 0.62 24.39 -9.14
C PRO A 110 1.22 23.53 -10.26
N TYR A 111 1.90 22.47 -9.90
CA TYR A 111 2.40 21.46 -10.86
C TYR A 111 1.61 20.18 -10.78
N ALA A 112 1.44 19.53 -11.93
CA ALA A 112 0.79 18.23 -12.09
C ALA A 112 1.60 17.33 -13.03
N ILE A 113 1.41 16.02 -12.89
CA ILE A 113 1.99 15.00 -13.79
C ILE A 113 1.31 15.11 -15.14
N VAL A 114 2.10 15.12 -16.21
CA VAL A 114 1.63 15.30 -17.60
C VAL A 114 0.97 14.05 -18.14
N ASN A 115 1.54 12.88 -17.83
CA ASN A 115 1.08 11.59 -18.35
C ASN A 115 1.03 10.57 -17.21
N LEU A 116 -0.17 10.18 -16.83
CA LEU A 116 -0.41 9.26 -15.72
C LEU A 116 0.05 7.83 -16.04
N GLU A 117 -0.05 7.42 -17.32
CA GLU A 117 0.41 6.09 -17.72
C GLU A 117 1.93 5.97 -17.68
N GLU A 118 2.66 7.01 -18.14
CA GLU A 118 4.12 7.07 -18.00
C GLU A 118 4.53 7.01 -16.53
N ALA A 119 3.84 7.73 -15.65
CA ALA A 119 4.09 7.68 -14.22
C ALA A 119 3.76 6.30 -13.62
N ARG A 120 2.67 5.67 -14.03
CA ARG A 120 2.31 4.31 -13.63
C ARG A 120 3.42 3.31 -13.97
N VAL A 121 3.92 3.35 -15.20
CA VAL A 121 5.03 2.50 -15.64
C VAL A 121 6.30 2.75 -14.83
N ALA A 122 6.61 4.03 -14.52
CA ALA A 122 7.76 4.38 -13.69
C ALA A 122 7.62 3.80 -12.26
N TYR A 123 6.42 3.85 -11.67
CA TYR A 123 6.15 3.24 -10.35
C TYR A 123 6.20 1.71 -10.40
N ASP A 124 5.67 1.06 -11.42
CA ASP A 124 5.74 -0.40 -11.59
C ASP A 124 7.20 -0.89 -11.68
N ASP A 125 8.03 -0.18 -12.45
CA ASP A 125 9.46 -0.48 -12.56
C ASP A 125 10.19 -0.22 -11.23
N TYR A 126 9.92 0.90 -10.56
CA TYR A 126 10.47 1.20 -9.23
C TYR A 126 10.12 0.12 -8.20
N LEU A 127 8.85 -0.32 -8.16
CA LEU A 127 8.42 -1.42 -7.28
C LEU A 127 9.17 -2.72 -7.60
N SER A 128 9.36 -3.03 -8.87
CA SER A 128 10.04 -4.27 -9.28
C SER A 128 11.51 -4.31 -8.86
N ARG A 129 12.20 -3.16 -8.91
CA ARG A 129 13.62 -3.03 -8.58
C ARG A 129 13.90 -2.76 -7.10
N GLY A 130 12.99 -2.04 -6.43
CA GLY A 130 13.21 -1.48 -5.10
C GLY A 130 12.90 -2.41 -3.92
N ILE A 131 12.29 -3.58 -4.15
CA ILE A 131 11.83 -4.47 -3.07
C ILE A 131 12.97 -4.84 -2.10
N TYR A 132 14.13 -5.20 -2.62
CA TYR A 132 15.26 -5.62 -1.80
C TYR A 132 15.74 -4.50 -0.87
N GLU A 133 15.98 -3.30 -1.41
CA GLU A 133 16.42 -2.14 -0.62
C GLU A 133 15.36 -1.73 0.39
N CYS A 134 14.08 -1.70 -0.02
CA CYS A 134 12.97 -1.37 0.86
C CYS A 134 12.87 -2.34 2.04
N CYS A 135 13.00 -3.65 1.81
CA CYS A 135 12.99 -4.65 2.88
C CYS A 135 14.18 -4.46 3.81
N HIS A 136 15.39 -4.26 3.30
CA HIS A 136 16.58 -4.03 4.11
C HIS A 136 16.49 -2.73 4.91
N GLY A 137 16.02 -1.64 4.31
CA GLY A 137 15.87 -0.36 5.00
C GLY A 137 14.85 -0.39 6.14
N LEU A 138 13.75 -1.10 5.95
CA LEU A 138 12.68 -1.19 6.96
C LEU A 138 12.95 -2.24 8.04
N LEU A 139 13.56 -3.38 7.71
CA LEU A 139 13.61 -4.56 8.58
C LEU A 139 15.06 -4.90 9.03
N GLY A 140 16.09 -4.37 8.33
CA GLY A 140 17.45 -4.88 8.39
C GLY A 140 18.15 -4.83 9.74
N HIS A 141 17.80 -3.90 10.63
CA HIS A 141 18.55 -3.70 11.88
C HIS A 141 17.89 -4.27 13.14
N LYS A 142 16.58 -4.45 13.14
CA LYS A 142 15.82 -4.79 14.35
C LYS A 142 15.11 -6.14 14.29
N GLU A 143 14.77 -6.61 13.10
CA GLU A 143 13.81 -7.69 12.92
C GLU A 143 14.38 -8.83 12.07
N LYS A 144 15.41 -9.51 12.58
CA LYS A 144 16.13 -10.58 11.84
C LYS A 144 15.22 -11.68 11.28
N ILE A 145 14.19 -12.08 12.05
CA ILE A 145 13.24 -13.13 11.61
C ILE A 145 12.36 -12.62 10.47
N LEU A 146 11.84 -11.39 10.61
CA LEU A 146 11.03 -10.76 9.55
C LEU A 146 11.86 -10.62 8.27
N LEU A 147 13.03 -9.99 8.36
CA LEU A 147 13.92 -9.85 7.20
C LEU A 147 14.25 -11.22 6.59
N GLY A 148 14.60 -12.20 7.41
CA GLY A 148 14.88 -13.57 6.94
C GLY A 148 13.73 -14.19 6.16
N THR A 149 12.48 -13.97 6.60
CA THR A 149 11.28 -14.46 5.90
C THR A 149 11.08 -13.75 4.56
N TYR A 150 11.29 -12.42 4.49
CA TYR A 150 11.22 -11.69 3.22
C TYR A 150 12.33 -12.11 2.26
N MET A 151 13.55 -12.33 2.76
CA MET A 151 14.66 -12.84 1.94
C MET A 151 14.37 -14.24 1.42
N ALA A 152 13.76 -15.11 2.23
CA ALA A 152 13.33 -16.44 1.82
C ALA A 152 12.26 -16.36 0.71
N ALA A 153 11.30 -15.44 0.81
CA ALA A 153 10.29 -15.21 -0.22
C ALA A 153 10.92 -14.72 -1.54
N MET A 154 11.85 -13.76 -1.48
CA MET A 154 12.56 -13.27 -2.66
C MET A 154 13.42 -14.37 -3.30
N LYS A 155 14.15 -15.15 -2.50
CA LYS A 155 14.95 -16.28 -2.97
C LYS A 155 14.07 -17.32 -3.63
N HIS A 156 12.92 -17.66 -3.04
CA HIS A 156 11.99 -18.64 -3.61
C HIS A 156 11.36 -18.13 -4.91
N ALA A 157 11.03 -16.84 -5.00
CA ALA A 157 10.55 -16.22 -6.24
C ALA A 157 11.61 -16.18 -7.36
N ALA A 158 12.91 -16.18 -7.03
CA ALA A 158 14.01 -16.19 -7.98
C ALA A 158 14.47 -17.63 -8.37
N ASP A 159 14.20 -18.64 -7.55
CA ASP A 159 14.67 -20.02 -7.78
C ASP A 159 14.03 -20.59 -9.07
N GLN A 160 14.88 -21.05 -9.99
CA GLN A 160 14.42 -21.63 -11.27
C GLN A 160 13.51 -22.84 -11.09
N ARG A 161 13.65 -23.59 -10.02
CA ARG A 161 12.84 -24.78 -9.69
C ARG A 161 11.43 -24.44 -9.21
N THR A 162 11.20 -23.23 -8.74
CA THR A 162 9.88 -22.79 -8.30
C THR A 162 8.94 -22.64 -9.51
N PRO A 163 7.74 -23.21 -9.46
CA PRO A 163 6.77 -23.11 -10.55
C PRO A 163 6.41 -21.66 -10.91
N PRO A 164 6.19 -21.31 -12.20
CA PRO A 164 5.93 -19.93 -12.61
C PRO A 164 4.77 -19.23 -11.88
N LYS A 165 3.69 -19.97 -11.59
CA LYS A 165 2.52 -19.44 -10.84
C LYS A 165 2.88 -19.06 -9.41
N GLU A 166 3.75 -19.81 -8.76
CA GLU A 166 4.21 -19.53 -7.41
C GLU A 166 5.17 -18.34 -7.39
N LYS A 167 6.07 -18.24 -8.37
CA LYS A 167 6.94 -17.08 -8.56
C LYS A 167 6.13 -15.79 -8.75
N ASP A 168 5.12 -15.83 -9.62
CA ASP A 168 4.26 -14.70 -9.91
C ASP A 168 3.50 -14.26 -8.65
N LEU A 169 2.94 -15.19 -7.91
CA LEU A 169 2.22 -14.93 -6.66
C LEU A 169 3.11 -14.24 -5.61
N LEU A 170 4.34 -14.75 -5.41
CA LEU A 170 5.29 -14.16 -4.47
C LEU A 170 5.74 -12.76 -4.90
N ARG A 171 6.04 -12.55 -6.19
CA ARG A 171 6.41 -11.24 -6.71
C ARG A 171 5.29 -10.22 -6.49
N LYS A 172 4.05 -10.56 -6.81
CA LYS A 172 2.89 -9.70 -6.60
C LYS A 172 2.67 -9.38 -5.12
N ALA A 173 2.86 -10.35 -4.22
CA ALA A 173 2.76 -10.10 -2.78
C ALA A 173 3.82 -9.11 -2.28
N LEU A 174 5.06 -9.26 -2.72
CA LEU A 174 6.18 -8.35 -2.40
C LEU A 174 5.99 -6.95 -3.00
N GLN A 175 5.57 -6.88 -4.27
CA GLN A 175 5.27 -5.60 -4.94
C GLN A 175 4.10 -4.87 -4.25
N LEU A 176 3.03 -5.59 -3.90
CA LEU A 176 1.89 -5.03 -3.18
C LEU A 176 2.32 -4.51 -1.80
N TRP A 177 3.12 -5.29 -1.07
CA TRP A 177 3.66 -4.86 0.22
C TRP A 177 4.44 -3.54 0.11
N MET A 178 5.34 -3.43 -0.87
CA MET A 178 6.10 -2.20 -1.11
C MET A 178 5.19 -1.05 -1.57
N ALA A 179 4.27 -1.28 -2.51
CA ALA A 179 3.35 -0.26 -3.00
C ALA A 179 2.52 0.37 -1.87
N ILE A 180 2.10 -0.46 -0.89
CA ILE A 180 1.39 0.04 0.29
C ILE A 180 2.30 0.90 1.17
N ARG A 181 3.59 0.59 1.29
CA ARG A 181 4.55 1.43 2.04
C ARG A 181 4.67 2.81 1.41
N LEU A 182 4.67 2.92 0.08
CA LEU A 182 4.74 4.22 -0.60
C LEU A 182 3.57 5.14 -0.22
N THR A 183 2.38 4.59 0.02
CA THR A 183 1.20 5.38 0.44
C THR A 183 1.14 5.71 1.93
N THR A 184 2.10 5.21 2.73
CA THR A 184 2.17 5.48 4.19
C THR A 184 3.23 6.51 4.56
N LYS A 185 3.96 7.07 3.60
CA LYS A 185 5.01 8.06 3.82
C LYS A 185 4.87 9.22 2.83
N SER A 186 5.27 10.41 3.25
CA SER A 186 5.26 11.57 2.35
C SER A 186 6.31 11.43 1.26
N THR A 187 5.91 11.65 0.03
CA THR A 187 6.79 11.80 -1.12
C THR A 187 7.36 13.21 -1.13
N VAL A 188 8.64 13.35 -1.43
CA VAL A 188 9.36 14.62 -1.52
C VAL A 188 10.11 14.71 -2.84
N ILE A 189 10.39 15.93 -3.28
CA ILE A 189 11.21 16.20 -4.46
C ILE A 189 12.67 16.23 -4.03
N ILE A 190 13.52 15.61 -4.83
CA ILE A 190 14.99 15.60 -4.67
C ILE A 190 15.68 15.97 -5.99
N GLY A 191 16.98 16.17 -5.93
CA GLY A 191 17.77 16.57 -7.10
C GLY A 191 17.75 18.08 -7.33
N ASN A 192 18.07 18.49 -8.56
CA ASN A 192 18.29 19.92 -8.90
C ASN A 192 17.01 20.65 -9.33
N GLU A 193 16.00 19.93 -9.84
CA GLU A 193 14.73 20.54 -10.22
C GLU A 193 13.78 20.59 -9.00
N THR A 194 13.54 21.78 -8.50
CA THR A 194 12.75 22.02 -7.30
C THR A 194 11.41 22.70 -7.57
N LEU A 195 11.04 22.86 -8.84
CA LEU A 195 9.85 23.57 -9.29
C LEU A 195 9.79 25.05 -8.80
N GLY A 196 10.97 25.64 -8.55
CA GLY A 196 11.11 27.01 -8.04
C GLY A 196 10.95 27.15 -6.52
N MET A 197 10.82 26.03 -5.80
CA MET A 197 10.79 26.05 -4.33
C MET A 197 12.19 26.08 -3.73
N SER A 198 12.38 26.84 -2.65
CA SER A 198 13.63 26.87 -1.88
C SER A 198 13.73 25.66 -0.95
N GLN A 199 14.96 25.29 -0.56
CA GLN A 199 15.20 24.16 0.35
C GLN A 199 14.68 24.41 1.78
N ASP A 200 14.50 25.66 2.16
CA ASP A 200 13.97 26.13 3.43
C ASP A 200 12.48 26.48 3.39
N ILE A 201 11.78 26.14 2.30
CA ILE A 201 10.33 26.40 2.14
C ILE A 201 9.51 25.81 3.30
N MET A 202 9.96 24.69 3.89
CA MET A 202 9.36 24.09 5.08
C MET A 202 10.12 24.56 6.31
N ASP A 203 9.47 25.33 7.17
CA ASP A 203 10.08 25.87 8.38
C ASP A 203 10.54 24.80 9.39
N GLU A 204 11.22 25.23 10.45
CA GLU A 204 11.79 24.32 11.47
C GLU A 204 10.75 23.48 12.22
N THR A 205 9.49 23.91 12.22
CA THR A 205 8.40 23.23 12.92
C THR A 205 7.72 22.16 12.05
N SER A 206 8.06 22.13 10.77
CA SER A 206 7.49 21.16 9.83
C SER A 206 8.13 19.79 9.96
N PRO A 207 7.33 18.70 9.86
CA PRO A 207 7.85 17.33 9.71
C PRO A 207 8.72 17.12 8.46
N LEU A 208 8.61 18.03 7.48
CA LEU A 208 9.37 18.00 6.22
C LEU A 208 10.47 19.08 6.18
N ARG A 209 10.94 19.55 7.34
CA ARG A 209 12.04 20.52 7.41
C ARG A 209 13.21 20.09 6.53
N GLY A 210 13.73 21.02 5.73
CA GLY A 210 14.87 20.78 4.83
C GLY A 210 14.58 19.88 3.63
N GLN A 211 13.30 19.58 3.38
CA GLN A 211 12.84 18.81 2.24
C GLN A 211 11.89 19.63 1.38
N ILE A 212 11.91 19.38 0.09
CA ILE A 212 11.00 20.04 -0.85
C ILE A 212 9.72 19.21 -0.96
N PRO A 213 8.58 19.76 -0.52
CA PRO A 213 7.32 19.03 -0.51
C PRO A 213 6.80 18.80 -1.93
N LEU A 214 6.12 17.69 -2.13
CA LEU A 214 5.41 17.41 -3.38
C LEU A 214 4.20 18.36 -3.52
N PRO A 215 3.95 18.97 -4.70
CA PRO A 215 2.71 19.68 -4.98
C PRO A 215 1.47 18.82 -4.69
N PRO A 216 0.44 19.34 -4.01
CA PRO A 216 -0.69 18.54 -3.55
C PRO A 216 -1.44 17.81 -4.67
N VAL A 217 -1.61 18.44 -5.84
CA VAL A 217 -2.28 17.79 -7.00
C VAL A 217 -1.45 16.65 -7.56
N MET A 218 -0.12 16.78 -7.61
CA MET A 218 0.77 15.66 -7.96
C MET A 218 0.64 14.52 -6.94
N GLY A 219 0.55 14.85 -5.65
CA GLY A 219 0.34 13.86 -4.60
C GLY A 219 -0.96 13.08 -4.81
N ALA A 220 -2.06 13.76 -5.15
CA ALA A 220 -3.32 13.11 -5.48
C ALA A 220 -3.21 12.21 -6.73
N GLN A 221 -2.50 12.63 -7.77
CA GLN A 221 -2.25 11.81 -8.96
C GLN A 221 -1.46 10.54 -8.63
N ILE A 222 -0.40 10.66 -7.83
CA ILE A 222 0.42 9.51 -7.39
C ILE A 222 -0.43 8.54 -6.54
N GLU A 223 -1.24 9.07 -5.62
CA GLU A 223 -2.14 8.26 -4.79
C GLU A 223 -3.14 7.47 -5.66
N LEU A 224 -3.73 8.12 -6.67
CA LEU A 224 -4.64 7.46 -7.61
C LEU A 224 -3.94 6.35 -8.41
N ILE A 225 -2.71 6.60 -8.91
CA ILE A 225 -1.91 5.60 -9.60
C ILE A 225 -1.63 4.41 -8.66
N LEU A 226 -1.09 4.68 -7.48
CA LEU A 226 -0.68 3.64 -6.54
C LEU A 226 -1.88 2.81 -6.05
N ILE A 227 -2.96 3.44 -5.60
CA ILE A 227 -4.09 2.75 -4.97
C ILE A 227 -5.01 2.12 -6.01
N HIS A 228 -5.48 2.93 -6.97
CA HIS A 228 -6.54 2.48 -7.88
C HIS A 228 -6.03 1.66 -9.06
N GLN A 229 -4.80 1.92 -9.53
CA GLN A 229 -4.25 1.19 -10.68
C GLN A 229 -3.34 0.05 -10.23
N ILE A 230 -2.32 0.32 -9.40
CA ILE A 230 -1.30 -0.67 -9.05
C ILE A 230 -1.76 -1.60 -7.93
N GLN A 231 -2.07 -1.05 -6.75
CA GLN A 231 -2.42 -1.88 -5.57
C GLN A 231 -3.69 -2.69 -5.81
N THR A 232 -4.70 -2.10 -6.45
CA THR A 232 -5.97 -2.77 -6.74
C THR A 232 -5.78 -3.93 -7.73
N SER A 233 -4.98 -3.75 -8.78
CA SER A 233 -4.66 -4.82 -9.74
C SER A 233 -3.86 -5.94 -9.09
N LEU A 234 -2.75 -5.59 -8.40
CA LEU A 234 -1.91 -6.56 -7.70
C LEU A 234 -2.70 -7.35 -6.65
N ARG A 235 -3.54 -6.67 -5.84
CA ARG A 235 -4.38 -7.32 -4.84
C ARG A 235 -5.34 -8.34 -5.47
N ARG A 236 -6.07 -7.95 -6.50
CA ARG A 236 -7.05 -8.81 -7.16
C ARG A 236 -6.37 -10.08 -7.68
N GLU A 237 -5.36 -9.94 -8.51
CA GLU A 237 -4.67 -11.06 -9.14
C GLU A 237 -3.98 -11.97 -8.11
N MET A 238 -3.35 -11.38 -7.09
CA MET A 238 -2.69 -12.12 -6.02
C MET A 238 -3.69 -12.92 -5.18
N LEU A 239 -4.80 -12.30 -4.75
CA LEU A 239 -5.79 -12.99 -3.91
C LEU A 239 -6.56 -14.07 -4.68
N GLU A 240 -6.83 -13.89 -5.97
CA GLU A 240 -7.40 -14.92 -6.83
C GLU A 240 -6.47 -16.15 -6.92
N ASN A 241 -5.18 -15.91 -7.17
CA ASN A 241 -4.17 -16.96 -7.23
C ASN A 241 -3.98 -17.66 -5.87
N LEU A 242 -3.92 -16.91 -4.78
CA LEU A 242 -3.82 -17.43 -3.43
C LEU A 242 -5.04 -18.31 -3.08
N GLN A 243 -6.25 -17.84 -3.38
CA GLN A 243 -7.47 -18.60 -3.16
C GLN A 243 -7.47 -19.92 -3.94
N ALA A 244 -7.12 -19.88 -5.22
CA ALA A 244 -7.06 -21.08 -6.06
C ALA A 244 -6.01 -22.08 -5.53
N MET A 245 -4.84 -21.60 -5.10
CA MET A 245 -3.77 -22.42 -4.54
C MET A 245 -4.18 -23.06 -3.21
N THR A 246 -4.81 -22.28 -2.33
CA THR A 246 -5.31 -22.77 -1.03
C THR A 246 -6.43 -23.80 -1.21
N GLN A 247 -7.35 -23.57 -2.16
CA GLN A 247 -8.43 -24.52 -2.46
C GLN A 247 -7.92 -25.83 -3.07
N ALA A 248 -6.87 -25.77 -3.87
CA ALA A 248 -6.24 -26.96 -4.44
C ALA A 248 -5.59 -27.85 -3.36
N ASN A 249 -5.27 -27.28 -2.19
CA ASN A 249 -4.75 -27.98 -1.00
C ASN A 249 -3.61 -28.97 -1.30
N LYS A 250 -2.65 -28.54 -2.12
CA LYS A 250 -1.49 -29.36 -2.50
C LYS A 250 -0.35 -29.16 -1.51
N HIS A 251 0.19 -30.23 -0.96
CA HIS A 251 1.34 -30.15 -0.04
C HIS A 251 2.53 -29.41 -0.66
N GLN A 252 2.75 -29.53 -1.95
CA GLN A 252 3.87 -28.90 -2.66
C GLN A 252 3.82 -27.37 -2.63
N THR A 253 2.63 -26.76 -2.51
CA THR A 253 2.44 -25.29 -2.52
C THR A 253 2.40 -24.67 -1.12
N TRP A 254 2.55 -25.46 -0.06
CA TRP A 254 2.41 -24.96 1.31
C TRP A 254 3.39 -23.85 1.63
N TYR A 255 4.64 -23.98 1.16
CA TYR A 255 5.70 -23.01 1.47
C TYR A 255 5.41 -21.65 0.84
N THR A 256 5.02 -21.63 -0.43
CA THR A 256 4.59 -20.39 -1.10
C THR A 256 3.38 -19.76 -0.43
N THR A 257 2.36 -20.58 -0.09
CA THR A 257 1.17 -20.12 0.62
C THR A 257 1.53 -19.51 1.98
N TYR A 258 2.43 -20.15 2.73
CA TYR A 258 2.92 -19.65 4.01
C TYR A 258 3.61 -18.29 3.85
N LEU A 259 4.57 -18.18 2.93
CA LEU A 259 5.33 -16.94 2.70
C LEU A 259 4.42 -15.78 2.29
N VAL A 260 3.49 -16.02 1.37
CA VAL A 260 2.53 -14.99 0.94
C VAL A 260 1.63 -14.57 2.09
N THR A 261 1.06 -15.52 2.83
CA THR A 261 0.20 -15.22 3.98
C THR A 261 0.96 -14.42 5.04
N PHE A 262 2.19 -14.78 5.33
CA PHE A 262 3.06 -14.04 6.26
C PHE A 262 3.27 -12.59 5.83
N ILE A 263 3.61 -12.35 4.55
CA ILE A 263 3.79 -11.00 3.99
C ILE A 263 2.50 -10.18 4.15
N LEU A 264 1.34 -10.77 3.86
CA LEU A 264 0.06 -10.09 3.97
C LEU A 264 -0.30 -9.74 5.42
N LEU A 265 -0.09 -10.66 6.36
CA LEU A 265 -0.30 -10.42 7.79
C LEU A 265 0.61 -9.32 8.33
N HIS A 266 1.89 -9.37 8.00
CA HIS A 266 2.84 -8.34 8.39
C HIS A 266 2.45 -6.97 7.79
N ASN A 267 1.97 -6.95 6.54
CA ASN A 267 1.47 -5.72 5.93
C ASN A 267 0.31 -5.10 6.72
N VAL A 268 -0.65 -5.92 7.16
CA VAL A 268 -1.77 -5.46 7.98
C VAL A 268 -1.27 -4.92 9.32
N ALA A 269 -0.34 -5.60 9.98
CA ALA A 269 0.25 -5.13 11.24
C ALA A 269 0.92 -3.75 11.08
N LEU A 270 1.68 -3.54 10.01
CA LEU A 270 2.31 -2.24 9.73
C LEU A 270 1.30 -1.13 9.43
N LEU A 271 0.20 -1.44 8.72
CA LEU A 271 -0.87 -0.48 8.49
C LEU A 271 -1.56 -0.07 9.79
N CYS A 272 -1.90 -1.03 10.65
CA CYS A 272 -2.51 -0.76 11.95
C CYS A 272 -1.61 0.11 12.82
N GLN A 273 -0.30 -0.17 12.83
CA GLN A 273 0.68 0.63 13.55
C GLN A 273 0.76 2.07 13.02
N HIS A 274 0.78 2.24 11.70
CA HIS A 274 0.77 3.55 11.05
C HIS A 274 -0.50 4.33 11.41
N ASP A 275 -1.67 3.70 11.33
CA ASP A 275 -2.95 4.35 11.59
C ASP A 275 -3.13 4.74 13.04
N ALA A 276 -2.70 3.88 13.96
CA ALA A 276 -2.68 4.20 15.39
C ALA A 276 -1.73 5.36 15.70
N GLY A 277 -0.58 5.43 15.01
CA GLY A 277 0.35 6.55 15.11
C GLY A 277 -0.26 7.86 14.59
N TYR A 278 -0.91 7.81 13.44
CA TYR A 278 -1.60 8.94 12.83
C TYR A 278 -2.74 9.46 13.73
N ALA A 279 -3.59 8.57 14.22
CA ALA A 279 -4.70 8.93 15.10
C ALA A 279 -4.21 9.61 16.39
N ARG A 280 -3.16 9.09 17.02
CA ARG A 280 -2.55 9.71 18.22
C ARG A 280 -2.01 11.11 17.92
N LYS A 281 -1.30 11.27 16.81
CA LYS A 281 -0.71 12.56 16.38
C LYS A 281 -1.76 13.64 16.15
N HIS A 282 -2.94 13.25 15.66
CA HIS A 282 -4.03 14.19 15.32
C HIS A 282 -5.13 14.25 16.37
N GLY A 283 -4.95 13.63 17.55
CA GLY A 283 -5.96 13.65 18.64
C GLY A 283 -7.28 12.98 18.24
N ILE A 284 -7.27 12.14 17.22
CA ILE A 284 -8.45 11.42 16.76
C ILE A 284 -8.73 10.32 17.77
N LYS A 285 -9.86 10.43 18.47
CA LYS A 285 -10.36 9.34 19.32
C LYS A 285 -10.73 8.18 18.41
N VAL A 286 -9.88 7.20 18.33
CA VAL A 286 -10.21 5.93 17.68
C VAL A 286 -11.25 5.26 18.58
N GLY A 287 -12.50 5.31 18.18
CA GLY A 287 -13.54 4.52 18.83
C GLY A 287 -13.11 3.06 18.74
N GLY A 288 -12.88 2.42 19.90
CA GLY A 288 -12.27 1.09 20.02
C GLY A 288 -13.00 -0.03 19.28
N SER A 289 -14.17 0.24 18.70
CA SER A 289 -14.97 -0.75 18.01
C SER A 289 -14.62 -0.95 16.52
N ASN A 290 -14.15 0.06 15.80
CA ASN A 290 -14.02 -0.05 14.33
C ASN A 290 -12.63 -0.47 13.87
N LEU A 291 -11.56 -0.02 14.54
CA LEU A 291 -10.20 -0.40 14.15
C LEU A 291 -9.81 -1.76 14.72
N GLU A 292 -10.15 -2.02 16.00
CA GLU A 292 -9.99 -3.35 16.61
C GLU A 292 -10.86 -4.40 15.91
N GLN A 293 -12.11 -4.08 15.53
CA GLN A 293 -12.96 -4.99 14.78
C GLN A 293 -12.49 -5.21 13.36
N ALA A 294 -11.98 -4.19 12.65
CA ALA A 294 -11.37 -4.35 11.33
C ALA A 294 -10.07 -5.16 11.40
N VAL A 295 -9.25 -4.93 12.43
CA VAL A 295 -8.02 -5.68 12.69
C VAL A 295 -8.34 -7.09 13.18
N CYS A 296 -9.25 -7.27 14.13
CA CYS A 296 -9.69 -8.60 14.57
C CYS A 296 -10.40 -9.37 13.46
N ALA A 297 -11.23 -8.75 12.63
CA ALA A 297 -11.83 -9.41 11.46
C ALA A 297 -10.78 -9.84 10.44
N THR A 298 -9.76 -9.02 10.20
CA THR A 298 -8.66 -9.37 9.30
C THR A 298 -7.72 -10.39 9.93
N PHE A 299 -7.44 -10.29 11.24
CA PHE A 299 -6.64 -11.27 11.99
C PHE A 299 -7.38 -12.59 12.18
N SER A 300 -8.68 -12.59 12.49
CA SER A 300 -9.46 -13.83 12.65
C SER A 300 -9.54 -14.60 11.33
N THR A 301 -9.79 -13.93 10.21
CA THR A 301 -9.75 -14.57 8.89
C THR A 301 -8.35 -15.08 8.52
N SER A 302 -7.30 -14.40 8.96
CA SER A 302 -5.91 -14.78 8.68
C SER A 302 -5.41 -15.87 9.62
N PHE A 303 -5.88 -15.90 10.88
CA PHE A 303 -5.56 -16.96 11.84
C PHE A 303 -6.27 -18.27 11.48
N GLU A 304 -7.48 -18.21 10.93
CA GLU A 304 -8.14 -19.38 10.33
C GLU A 304 -7.37 -19.93 9.10
N LEU A 305 -6.70 -19.07 8.33
CA LEU A 305 -5.77 -19.50 7.27
C LEU A 305 -4.55 -20.23 7.84
N GLY A 306 -4.00 -19.80 8.99
CA GLY A 306 -2.91 -20.49 9.68
C GLY A 306 -3.32 -21.85 10.28
N ALA A 307 -4.56 -21.99 10.71
CA ALA A 307 -5.10 -23.26 11.23
C ALA A 307 -5.35 -24.33 10.13
N TRP A 308 -5.20 -23.95 8.87
CA TRP A 308 -5.35 -24.84 7.71
C TRP A 308 -4.05 -25.46 7.20
N LEU A 309 -2.91 -25.01 7.71
CA LEU A 309 -1.63 -25.61 7.37
C LEU A 309 -1.44 -26.86 8.26
N PRO A 310 -1.32 -28.06 7.69
CA PRO A 310 -0.98 -29.21 8.50
C PRO A 310 0.38 -28.98 9.16
N PRO A 311 0.58 -29.39 10.42
CA PRO A 311 1.88 -29.29 11.05
C PRO A 311 2.90 -30.03 10.19
N PRO A 312 4.13 -29.51 10.05
CA PRO A 312 5.18 -30.22 9.35
C PRO A 312 5.36 -31.58 10.02
N SER A 313 5.14 -32.66 9.28
CA SER A 313 5.53 -33.98 9.72
C SER A 313 7.06 -34.02 9.69
N PHE A 314 7.68 -33.87 10.84
CA PHE A 314 9.09 -34.19 11.03
C PHE A 314 9.24 -35.73 10.92
N THR A 315 9.70 -36.21 9.78
CA THR A 315 10.37 -37.48 9.61
C THR A 315 11.74 -37.22 9.05
#